data_6d27a40ebf4928bd375dfb3844e18ece
#
_entry.id   6d27a40ebf4928bd375dfb3844e18ece
#
_cell.length_a   1.000
_cell.length_b   1.000
_cell.length_c   1.000
_cell.angle_alpha   90.00
_cell.angle_beta   90.00
_cell.angle_gamma   90.00
#
_symmetry.space_group_name_H-M   'P 1'
#
loop_
_entity.id
_entity.type
_entity.pdbx_description
1 polymer ?
#
loop_
_entity_poly.entity_id
_entity_poly.type
_entity_poly.pdbx_seq_one_letter_code
_entity_poly.pdbx_strand_id
1 'polypeptide(L)'
;MDCQKLFSVIDTLSEEYFAILEDVCNLESPTADKAGVDKVGAYFVEMARKRGWKVESLPLETAGDPICITLNPEANARPVTFSGHIDTVHPVGLFGYPPARREGDKLYGPGALDCKGGVVASFLAMDALERCGFTARPVQLIIQTDEETGSKTSGKKTVDYMCSMAKDAVAFLNTEGSDGNKITVARKGILRYQFHIRGKATHSSRCEKGVNAIVEAAHKILKLEELKDPEGLTCNCGVIRGGTVANTVAEECSFLADIRFANQEQCEQAQALVQELAEHSYLPGCTCRLEKVSDRPAMPLEDRNLALLETINGIYAQVGLDALIGKKERGGSDTAYTTRAGIPCLDGFGVDGDGIHSVREYALLSSLVTSAKRQAAVAWGI
;
A
#
# COMPACT_ATOMS: atom_id res chain seq x y z
N MET A 1 -10.60 29.50 12.62
CA MET A 1 -11.07 28.38 11.76
C MET A 1 -12.57 28.20 11.97
N ASP A 2 -13.38 28.26 10.92
CA ASP A 2 -14.80 27.88 11.01
C ASP A 2 -14.95 26.41 10.56
N CYS A 3 -14.53 25.51 11.44
CA CYS A 3 -14.60 24.08 11.18
C CYS A 3 -16.03 23.54 11.13
N GLN A 4 -16.99 24.19 11.79
CA GLN A 4 -18.39 23.79 11.69
C GLN A 4 -18.91 24.01 10.29
N LYS A 5 -18.52 25.12 9.63
CA LYS A 5 -18.84 25.37 8.23
C LYS A 5 -18.18 24.32 7.33
N LEU A 6 -16.89 24.01 7.51
CA LEU A 6 -16.18 23.03 6.72
C LEU A 6 -16.83 21.64 6.81
N PHE A 7 -17.14 21.19 8.02
CA PHE A 7 -17.79 19.89 8.23
C PHE A 7 -19.20 19.84 7.68
N SER A 8 -19.97 20.95 7.81
CA SER A 8 -21.31 21.06 7.20
C SER A 8 -21.26 20.97 5.69
N VAL A 9 -20.23 21.55 5.04
CA VAL A 9 -20.04 21.42 3.57
C VAL A 9 -19.75 19.97 3.20
N ILE A 10 -18.88 19.28 3.94
CA ILE A 10 -18.58 17.85 3.73
C ILE A 10 -19.86 17.01 3.86
N ASP A 11 -20.65 17.23 4.92
CA ASP A 11 -21.92 16.53 5.13
C ASP A 11 -22.91 16.77 3.97
N THR A 12 -22.98 17.99 3.46
CA THR A 12 -23.87 18.35 2.34
C THR A 12 -23.47 17.65 1.04
N LEU A 13 -22.17 17.42 0.82
CA LEU A 13 -21.64 16.80 -0.39
C LEU A 13 -21.62 15.27 -0.31
N SER A 14 -21.90 14.66 0.83
CA SER A 14 -21.67 13.23 1.09
C SER A 14 -22.32 12.31 0.05
N GLU A 15 -23.60 12.52 -0.28
CA GLU A 15 -24.32 11.66 -1.25
C GLU A 15 -23.73 11.76 -2.67
N GLU A 16 -23.26 12.93 -3.10
CA GLU A 16 -22.55 13.08 -4.38
C GLU A 16 -21.28 12.23 -4.40
N TYR A 17 -20.51 12.25 -3.30
CA TYR A 17 -19.25 11.50 -3.21
C TYR A 17 -19.46 10.00 -2.95
N PHE A 18 -20.58 9.58 -2.38
CA PHE A 18 -20.97 8.17 -2.35
C PHE A 18 -21.25 7.63 -3.76
N ALA A 19 -21.93 8.41 -4.60
CA ALA A 19 -22.14 8.06 -6.00
C ALA A 19 -20.80 8.01 -6.79
N ILE A 20 -19.88 8.95 -6.53
CA ILE A 20 -18.55 8.94 -7.13
C ILE A 20 -17.79 7.67 -6.74
N LEU A 21 -17.85 7.24 -5.48
CA LEU A 21 -17.22 5.99 -5.05
C LEU A 21 -17.84 4.78 -5.78
N GLU A 22 -19.15 4.74 -5.93
CA GLU A 22 -19.83 3.70 -6.70
C GLU A 22 -19.38 3.69 -8.16
N ASP A 23 -19.30 4.87 -8.81
CA ASP A 23 -18.84 5.01 -10.19
C ASP A 23 -17.42 4.48 -10.37
N VAL A 24 -16.46 4.88 -9.51
CA VAL A 24 -15.07 4.45 -9.66
C VAL A 24 -14.85 2.98 -9.26
N CYS A 25 -15.70 2.40 -8.42
CA CYS A 25 -15.71 0.95 -8.16
C CYS A 25 -16.30 0.17 -9.34
N ASN A 26 -17.24 0.75 -10.10
CA ASN A 26 -17.75 0.18 -11.34
C ASN A 26 -16.73 0.22 -12.49
N LEU A 27 -15.70 1.06 -12.38
CA LEU A 27 -14.50 1.03 -13.24
C LEU A 27 -13.49 0.07 -12.65
N GLU A 28 -13.55 -1.19 -13.09
CA GLU A 28 -12.58 -2.21 -12.62
C GLU A 28 -11.15 -1.87 -13.10
N SER A 29 -10.19 -1.98 -12.19
CA SER A 29 -8.82 -1.51 -12.39
C SER A 29 -7.77 -2.47 -11.82
N PRO A 30 -7.74 -3.75 -12.21
CA PRO A 30 -6.66 -4.63 -11.77
C PRO A 30 -5.30 -4.06 -12.22
N THR A 31 -4.29 -4.13 -11.36
CA THR A 31 -2.95 -3.56 -11.61
C THR A 31 -2.36 -3.99 -12.97
N ALA A 32 -2.67 -5.20 -13.41
CA ALA A 32 -2.20 -5.74 -14.70
C ALA A 32 -2.93 -5.13 -15.92
N ASP A 33 -4.07 -4.46 -15.73
CA ASP A 33 -4.84 -3.80 -16.78
C ASP A 33 -4.61 -2.28 -16.74
N LYS A 34 -3.51 -1.85 -17.38
CA LYS A 34 -3.21 -0.41 -17.49
C LYS A 34 -4.41 0.40 -17.98
N ALA A 35 -5.14 -0.08 -18.97
CA ALA A 35 -6.25 0.66 -19.56
C ALA A 35 -7.42 0.83 -18.56
N GLY A 36 -7.68 -0.17 -17.72
CA GLY A 36 -8.65 -0.10 -16.63
C GLY A 36 -8.21 0.92 -15.56
N VAL A 37 -6.95 0.86 -15.12
CA VAL A 37 -6.39 1.81 -14.16
C VAL A 37 -6.43 3.24 -14.69
N ASP A 38 -6.01 3.45 -15.96
CA ASP A 38 -6.03 4.77 -16.60
C ASP A 38 -7.46 5.35 -16.73
N LYS A 39 -8.49 4.51 -16.91
CA LYS A 39 -9.90 4.98 -16.92
C LYS A 39 -10.32 5.55 -15.56
N VAL A 40 -9.93 4.90 -14.46
CA VAL A 40 -10.19 5.43 -13.12
C VAL A 40 -9.41 6.72 -12.90
N GLY A 41 -8.14 6.76 -13.31
CA GLY A 41 -7.31 7.98 -13.26
C GLY A 41 -7.94 9.13 -14.05
N ALA A 42 -8.41 8.87 -15.27
CA ALA A 42 -9.06 9.87 -16.12
C ALA A 42 -10.36 10.45 -15.50
N TYR A 43 -11.12 9.64 -14.75
CA TYR A 43 -12.29 10.09 -14.01
C TYR A 43 -11.91 11.21 -13.01
N PHE A 44 -10.88 11.00 -12.18
CA PHE A 44 -10.41 12.00 -11.23
C PHE A 44 -9.76 13.23 -11.90
N VAL A 45 -9.03 13.01 -13.00
CA VAL A 45 -8.46 14.11 -13.81
C VAL A 45 -9.56 15.01 -14.36
N GLU A 46 -10.64 14.45 -14.88
CA GLU A 46 -11.78 15.22 -15.39
C GLU A 46 -12.47 16.03 -14.27
N MET A 47 -12.67 15.40 -13.11
CA MET A 47 -13.23 16.09 -11.94
C MET A 47 -12.37 17.28 -11.50
N ALA A 48 -11.05 17.10 -11.44
CA ALA A 48 -10.11 18.15 -11.04
C ALA A 48 -10.07 19.30 -12.07
N ARG A 49 -10.03 18.98 -13.37
CA ARG A 49 -10.02 19.98 -14.45
C ARG A 49 -11.30 20.81 -14.47
N LYS A 50 -12.47 20.22 -14.22
CA LYS A 50 -13.74 20.94 -14.10
C LYS A 50 -13.74 21.99 -12.97
N ARG A 51 -12.90 21.78 -11.94
CA ARG A 51 -12.70 22.71 -10.81
C ARG A 51 -11.55 23.71 -11.05
N GLY A 52 -10.81 23.57 -12.14
CA GLY A 52 -9.63 24.39 -12.41
C GLY A 52 -8.40 24.03 -11.55
N TRP A 53 -8.38 22.87 -10.92
CA TRP A 53 -7.24 22.40 -10.15
C TRP A 53 -6.09 21.98 -11.06
N LYS A 54 -4.85 22.18 -10.61
CA LYS A 54 -3.66 21.76 -11.35
C LYS A 54 -3.57 20.24 -11.38
N VAL A 55 -3.31 19.67 -12.55
CA VAL A 55 -3.13 18.23 -12.74
C VAL A 55 -1.77 17.98 -13.40
N GLU A 56 -0.97 17.12 -12.81
CA GLU A 56 0.29 16.61 -13.34
C GLU A 56 0.23 15.08 -13.36
N SER A 57 0.83 14.45 -14.36
CA SER A 57 0.90 12.98 -14.45
C SER A 57 2.21 12.56 -15.10
N LEU A 58 2.64 11.32 -14.82
CA LEU A 58 3.79 10.70 -15.45
C LEU A 58 3.30 9.58 -16.37
N PRO A 59 3.36 9.75 -17.72
CA PRO A 59 2.99 8.68 -18.63
C PRO A 59 3.93 7.47 -18.50
N LEU A 60 3.35 6.28 -18.36
CA LEU A 60 4.05 5.01 -18.25
C LEU A 60 3.57 4.04 -19.33
N GLU A 61 4.44 3.11 -19.74
CA GLU A 61 4.08 2.08 -20.77
C GLU A 61 3.44 0.85 -20.15
N THR A 62 3.86 0.45 -18.94
CA THR A 62 3.55 -0.86 -18.35
C THR A 62 2.60 -0.82 -17.17
N ALA A 63 2.43 0.33 -16.54
CA ALA A 63 1.50 0.55 -15.42
C ALA A 63 0.58 1.72 -15.74
N GLY A 64 -0.49 1.90 -14.96
CA GLY A 64 -1.31 3.10 -15.01
C GLY A 64 -0.46 4.36 -14.76
N ASP A 65 -0.88 5.50 -15.30
CA ASP A 65 -0.18 6.76 -15.15
C ASP A 65 -0.44 7.36 -13.75
N PRO A 66 0.56 7.53 -12.86
CA PRO A 66 0.35 8.17 -11.57
C PRO A 66 0.05 9.66 -11.76
N ILE A 67 -0.80 10.20 -10.88
CA ILE A 67 -1.38 11.53 -11.02
C ILE A 67 -1.15 12.32 -9.74
N CYS A 68 -0.84 13.62 -9.87
CA CYS A 68 -0.86 14.59 -8.79
C CYS A 68 -1.85 15.70 -9.11
N ILE A 69 -2.84 15.87 -8.25
CA ILE A 69 -3.85 16.92 -8.33
C ILE A 69 -3.55 17.93 -7.23
N THR A 70 -3.49 19.22 -7.56
CA THR A 70 -3.15 20.27 -6.58
C THR A 70 -4.20 21.37 -6.56
N LEU A 71 -4.81 21.57 -5.40
CA LEU A 71 -5.60 22.74 -5.04
C LEU A 71 -4.66 23.85 -4.55
N ASN A 72 -4.88 25.09 -4.94
CA ASN A 72 -4.09 26.29 -4.60
C ASN A 72 -2.58 26.17 -4.92
N PRO A 73 -2.18 25.78 -6.13
CA PRO A 73 -0.77 25.55 -6.48
C PRO A 73 0.11 26.79 -6.33
N GLU A 74 -0.46 28.00 -6.36
CA GLU A 74 0.25 29.29 -6.25
C GLU A 74 0.44 29.77 -4.80
N ALA A 75 -0.11 29.05 -3.80
CA ALA A 75 0.04 29.45 -2.41
C ALA A 75 1.50 29.28 -1.95
N ASN A 76 2.03 30.32 -1.30
CA ASN A 76 3.43 30.35 -0.86
C ASN A 76 3.59 29.67 0.52
N ALA A 77 3.29 28.36 0.58
CA ALA A 77 3.48 27.53 1.77
C ALA A 77 3.81 26.09 1.37
N ARG A 78 4.36 25.33 2.29
CA ARG A 78 4.61 23.90 2.07
C ARG A 78 3.28 23.14 2.00
N PRO A 79 3.12 22.16 1.08
CA PRO A 79 1.86 21.46 0.88
C PRO A 79 1.51 20.51 2.02
N VAL A 80 0.20 20.24 2.17
CA VAL A 80 -0.30 18.99 2.75
C VAL A 80 -0.60 18.04 1.59
N THR A 81 -0.16 16.80 1.72
CA THR A 81 -0.30 15.80 0.65
C THR A 81 -1.13 14.61 1.15
N PHE A 82 -2.18 14.30 0.43
CA PHE A 82 -2.94 13.05 0.53
C PHE A 82 -2.43 12.08 -0.51
N SER A 83 -2.45 10.79 -0.24
CA SER A 83 -2.10 9.78 -1.23
C SER A 83 -2.94 8.53 -1.03
N GLY A 84 -3.31 7.89 -2.14
CA GLY A 84 -3.97 6.60 -2.17
C GLY A 84 -3.81 5.99 -3.55
N HIS A 85 -4.22 4.73 -3.71
CA HIS A 85 -4.12 4.05 -5.00
C HIS A 85 -5.49 3.71 -5.59
N ILE A 86 -5.51 3.46 -6.90
CA ILE A 86 -6.72 3.16 -7.66
C ILE A 86 -6.65 1.82 -8.39
N ASP A 87 -5.49 1.18 -8.37
CA ASP A 87 -5.35 -0.19 -8.84
C ASP A 87 -5.86 -1.19 -7.78
N THR A 88 -6.18 -2.41 -8.20
CA THR A 88 -6.73 -3.46 -7.33
C THR A 88 -6.12 -4.82 -7.67
N VAL A 89 -6.18 -5.75 -6.71
CA VAL A 89 -5.79 -7.16 -6.93
C VAL A 89 -6.87 -7.96 -7.69
N HIS A 90 -8.07 -7.42 -7.85
CA HIS A 90 -9.24 -8.15 -8.31
C HIS A 90 -9.28 -8.28 -9.84
N PRO A 91 -9.38 -9.50 -10.40
CA PRO A 91 -9.61 -9.68 -11.83
C PRO A 91 -10.94 -9.06 -12.29
N VAL A 92 -10.97 -8.54 -13.51
CA VAL A 92 -12.19 -8.02 -14.14
C VAL A 92 -13.30 -9.07 -14.11
N GLY A 93 -14.52 -8.66 -13.74
CA GLY A 93 -15.73 -9.49 -13.69
C GLY A 93 -15.89 -10.33 -12.39
N LEU A 94 -14.91 -10.27 -11.47
CA LEU A 94 -14.95 -11.06 -10.23
C LEU A 94 -16.16 -10.70 -9.34
N PHE A 95 -16.56 -9.42 -9.30
CA PHE A 95 -17.69 -8.93 -8.49
C PHE A 95 -19.05 -9.07 -9.18
N GLY A 96 -19.08 -9.55 -10.44
CA GLY A 96 -20.30 -9.56 -11.26
C GLY A 96 -20.55 -8.23 -11.96
N TYR A 97 -21.81 -8.00 -12.36
CA TYR A 97 -22.18 -6.78 -13.08
C TYR A 97 -23.53 -6.22 -12.60
N PRO A 98 -23.63 -4.96 -12.16
CA PRO A 98 -22.51 -4.02 -11.98
C PRO A 98 -21.57 -4.49 -10.87
N PRO A 99 -20.27 -4.16 -10.91
CA PRO A 99 -19.30 -4.56 -9.88
C PRO A 99 -19.59 -3.95 -8.51
N ALA A 100 -20.02 -2.69 -8.48
CA ALA A 100 -20.36 -2.00 -7.24
C ALA A 100 -21.82 -2.24 -6.83
N ARG A 101 -22.06 -2.38 -5.51
CA ARG A 101 -23.39 -2.59 -4.93
C ARG A 101 -23.48 -1.89 -3.57
N ARG A 102 -24.47 -0.99 -3.44
CA ARG A 102 -24.76 -0.32 -2.17
C ARG A 102 -25.82 -1.08 -1.37
N GLU A 103 -25.56 -1.35 -0.08
CA GLU A 103 -26.48 -1.94 0.87
C GLU A 103 -26.43 -1.15 2.19
N GLY A 104 -27.39 -0.23 2.38
CA GLY A 104 -27.40 0.65 3.55
C GLY A 104 -26.14 1.53 3.59
N ASP A 105 -25.37 1.43 4.67
CA ASP A 105 -24.09 2.16 4.85
C ASP A 105 -22.90 1.47 4.18
N LYS A 106 -23.10 0.32 3.54
CA LYS A 106 -22.01 -0.43 2.89
C LYS A 106 -22.04 -0.25 1.39
N LEU A 107 -20.87 0.04 0.81
CA LEU A 107 -20.63 -0.06 -0.62
C LEU A 107 -19.66 -1.20 -0.88
N TYR A 108 -20.15 -2.29 -1.47
CA TYR A 108 -19.35 -3.41 -1.95
C TYR A 108 -18.82 -3.09 -3.33
N GLY A 109 -17.55 -3.43 -3.60
CA GLY A 109 -16.97 -3.24 -4.92
C GLY A 109 -15.44 -3.33 -4.91
N PRO A 110 -14.80 -3.53 -6.07
CA PRO A 110 -13.34 -3.66 -6.17
C PRO A 110 -12.65 -2.34 -5.82
N GLY A 111 -11.83 -2.37 -4.78
CA GLY A 111 -11.10 -1.20 -4.28
C GLY A 111 -11.97 -0.25 -3.45
N ALA A 112 -13.18 -0.64 -3.04
CA ALA A 112 -14.04 0.22 -2.22
C ALA A 112 -13.36 0.63 -0.91
N LEU A 113 -12.67 -0.31 -0.28
CA LEU A 113 -11.86 -0.10 0.93
C LEU A 113 -10.38 0.13 0.58
N ASP A 114 -9.84 -0.65 -0.36
CA ASP A 114 -8.43 -0.72 -0.71
C ASP A 114 -8.16 -0.28 -2.17
N CYS A 115 -7.89 1.04 -2.47
CA CYS A 115 -8.14 2.13 -1.52
C CYS A 115 -8.84 3.31 -2.22
N LYS A 116 -9.73 3.03 -3.24
CA LYS A 116 -10.51 4.08 -3.97
C LYS A 116 -11.35 4.92 -3.02
N GLY A 117 -11.90 4.32 -1.94
CA GLY A 117 -12.64 5.05 -0.92
C GLY A 117 -11.82 6.15 -0.25
N GLY A 118 -10.56 5.87 0.04
CA GLY A 118 -9.63 6.85 0.58
C GLY A 118 -9.32 7.99 -0.39
N VAL A 119 -9.14 7.68 -1.68
CA VAL A 119 -8.93 8.67 -2.75
C VAL A 119 -10.16 9.57 -2.89
N VAL A 120 -11.37 8.99 -2.88
CA VAL A 120 -12.64 9.74 -2.96
C VAL A 120 -12.83 10.63 -1.73
N ALA A 121 -12.50 10.15 -0.52
CA ALA A 121 -12.54 10.96 0.70
C ALA A 121 -11.58 12.16 0.64
N SER A 122 -10.38 11.97 0.06
CA SER A 122 -9.42 13.05 -0.16
C SER A 122 -9.96 14.11 -1.12
N PHE A 123 -10.61 13.65 -2.17
CA PHE A 123 -11.23 14.57 -3.15
C PHE A 123 -12.37 15.37 -2.52
N LEU A 124 -13.22 14.73 -1.70
CA LEU A 124 -14.26 15.41 -0.91
C LEU A 124 -13.66 16.44 0.05
N ALA A 125 -12.57 16.11 0.72
CA ALA A 125 -11.87 17.05 1.61
C ALA A 125 -11.37 18.28 0.85
N MET A 126 -10.77 18.11 -0.33
CA MET A 126 -10.28 19.19 -1.18
C MET A 126 -11.43 20.06 -1.72
N ASP A 127 -12.54 19.46 -2.18
CA ASP A 127 -13.73 20.19 -2.65
C ASP A 127 -14.35 21.05 -1.52
N ALA A 128 -14.45 20.50 -0.33
CA ALA A 128 -14.98 21.25 0.82
C ALA A 128 -14.07 22.40 1.22
N LEU A 129 -12.74 22.20 1.19
CA LEU A 129 -11.75 23.26 1.45
C LEU A 129 -11.89 24.41 0.44
N GLU A 130 -12.02 24.09 -0.85
CA GLU A 130 -12.23 25.10 -1.90
C GLU A 130 -13.54 25.89 -1.67
N ARG A 131 -14.66 25.19 -1.43
CA ARG A 131 -15.96 25.83 -1.18
C ARG A 131 -15.98 26.69 0.09
N CYS A 132 -15.09 26.39 1.04
CA CYS A 132 -14.88 27.23 2.23
C CYS A 132 -13.90 28.38 1.99
N GLY A 133 -13.34 28.53 0.78
CA GLY A 133 -12.40 29.59 0.44
C GLY A 133 -11.00 29.41 1.03
N PHE A 134 -10.57 28.17 1.21
CA PHE A 134 -9.23 27.87 1.71
C PHE A 134 -8.15 28.21 0.66
N THR A 135 -7.18 29.04 1.03
CA THR A 135 -6.09 29.50 0.15
C THR A 135 -4.71 29.51 0.84
N ALA A 136 -4.63 29.04 2.10
CA ALA A 136 -3.43 29.22 2.92
C ALA A 136 -2.23 28.41 2.43
N ARG A 137 -2.44 27.26 1.79
CA ARG A 137 -1.39 26.39 1.27
C ARG A 137 -1.87 25.52 0.12
N PRO A 138 -0.93 24.92 -0.65
CA PRO A 138 -1.30 23.87 -1.59
C PRO A 138 -1.80 22.62 -0.85
N VAL A 139 -2.85 21.99 -1.38
CA VAL A 139 -3.28 20.66 -0.97
C VAL A 139 -3.14 19.74 -2.18
N GLN A 140 -2.33 18.69 -2.03
CA GLN A 140 -2.06 17.73 -3.08
C GLN A 140 -2.80 16.42 -2.81
N LEU A 141 -3.30 15.80 -3.87
CA LEU A 141 -3.73 14.41 -3.91
C LEU A 141 -2.88 13.68 -4.92
N ILE A 142 -2.05 12.73 -4.45
CA ILE A 142 -1.25 11.85 -5.30
C ILE A 142 -1.98 10.52 -5.43
N ILE A 143 -2.30 10.13 -6.67
CA ILE A 143 -2.99 8.90 -6.99
C ILE A 143 -1.98 7.91 -7.55
N GLN A 144 -1.76 6.82 -6.83
CA GLN A 144 -0.92 5.70 -7.20
C GLN A 144 -1.69 4.69 -8.06
N THR A 145 -0.95 3.94 -8.88
CA THR A 145 -1.54 3.13 -9.96
C THR A 145 -0.98 1.71 -10.09
N ASP A 146 -0.05 1.32 -9.21
CA ASP A 146 0.46 -0.05 -9.11
C ASP A 146 0.94 -0.42 -7.69
N GLU A 147 0.22 0.08 -6.67
CA GLU A 147 0.51 -0.18 -5.26
C GLU A 147 0.46 -1.68 -4.95
N GLU A 148 -0.54 -2.38 -5.43
CA GLU A 148 -0.85 -3.79 -5.16
C GLU A 148 0.26 -4.77 -5.58
N THR A 149 1.08 -4.37 -6.54
CA THR A 149 2.28 -5.12 -6.92
C THR A 149 3.55 -4.61 -6.22
N GLY A 150 3.43 -3.67 -5.28
CA GLY A 150 4.56 -3.00 -4.65
C GLY A 150 5.35 -2.16 -5.63
N SER A 151 4.68 -1.52 -6.58
CA SER A 151 5.25 -0.71 -7.66
C SER A 151 6.23 -1.48 -8.57
N LYS A 152 6.06 -2.81 -8.66
CA LYS A 152 6.87 -3.69 -9.50
C LYS A 152 6.52 -3.50 -10.99
N THR A 153 5.23 -3.30 -11.31
CA THR A 153 4.74 -3.17 -12.68
C THR A 153 5.35 -1.96 -13.37
N SER A 154 5.48 -0.84 -12.66
CA SER A 154 6.14 0.38 -13.15
C SER A 154 7.67 0.35 -13.03
N GLY A 155 8.26 -0.66 -12.38
CA GLY A 155 9.68 -0.67 -12.02
C GLY A 155 10.03 0.41 -11.00
N LYS A 156 9.15 0.68 -10.04
CA LYS A 156 9.23 1.70 -8.98
C LYS A 156 9.02 3.14 -9.44
N LYS A 157 8.70 3.40 -10.70
CA LYS A 157 8.52 4.76 -11.22
C LYS A 157 7.37 5.51 -10.56
N THR A 158 6.30 4.82 -10.16
CA THR A 158 5.14 5.44 -9.49
C THR A 158 5.49 5.94 -8.10
N VAL A 159 6.21 5.15 -7.27
CA VAL A 159 6.65 5.59 -5.94
C VAL A 159 7.75 6.64 -6.02
N ASP A 160 8.63 6.61 -7.02
CA ASP A 160 9.62 7.66 -7.25
C ASP A 160 8.93 8.98 -7.62
N TYR A 161 7.89 8.93 -8.48
CA TYR A 161 7.04 10.08 -8.80
C TYR A 161 6.35 10.61 -7.54
N MET A 162 5.70 9.75 -6.75
CA MET A 162 5.05 10.12 -5.49
C MET A 162 6.02 10.84 -4.54
N CYS A 163 7.19 10.26 -4.28
CA CYS A 163 8.19 10.86 -3.40
C CYS A 163 8.69 12.21 -3.93
N SER A 164 8.86 12.34 -5.26
CA SER A 164 9.25 13.59 -5.90
C SER A 164 8.20 14.69 -5.74
N MET A 165 6.92 14.38 -5.93
CA MET A 165 5.82 15.33 -5.79
C MET A 165 5.60 15.72 -4.32
N ALA A 166 5.79 14.79 -3.39
CA ALA A 166 5.57 15.00 -1.95
C ALA A 166 6.80 15.53 -1.19
N LYS A 167 7.95 15.75 -1.85
CA LYS A 167 9.25 16.04 -1.19
C LYS A 167 9.22 17.19 -0.18
N ASP A 168 8.37 18.19 -0.42
CA ASP A 168 8.26 19.39 0.42
C ASP A 168 7.04 19.35 1.35
N ALA A 169 6.31 18.24 1.42
CA ALA A 169 5.11 18.12 2.25
C ALA A 169 5.41 18.34 3.75
N VAL A 170 4.57 19.12 4.42
CA VAL A 170 4.60 19.26 5.89
C VAL A 170 3.93 18.06 6.56
N ALA A 171 2.99 17.43 5.86
CA ALA A 171 2.28 16.23 6.26
C ALA A 171 1.93 15.41 5.00
N PHE A 172 2.22 14.12 5.04
CA PHE A 172 1.79 13.15 4.04
C PHE A 172 0.83 12.17 4.70
N LEU A 173 -0.42 12.16 4.25
CA LEU A 173 -1.50 11.34 4.79
C LEU A 173 -1.85 10.26 3.76
N ASN A 174 -1.45 9.02 4.03
CA ASN A 174 -1.81 7.90 3.16
C ASN A 174 -3.20 7.39 3.49
N THR A 175 -4.02 7.17 2.47
CA THR A 175 -5.45 6.88 2.63
C THR A 175 -5.78 5.40 2.46
N GLU A 176 -4.87 4.53 2.90
CA GLU A 176 -5.15 3.11 3.15
C GLU A 176 -6.30 2.95 4.16
N GLY A 177 -6.88 1.77 4.18
CA GLY A 177 -8.01 1.46 5.06
C GLY A 177 -7.81 1.90 6.50
N SER A 178 -8.83 2.52 7.06
CA SER A 178 -8.87 3.02 8.43
C SER A 178 -9.22 1.90 9.44
N ASP A 179 -8.93 2.13 10.72
CA ASP A 179 -9.31 1.29 11.86
C ASP A 179 -9.83 2.22 12.98
N GLY A 180 -10.95 2.85 12.71
CA GLY A 180 -11.58 3.79 13.64
C GLY A 180 -10.68 4.99 13.94
N ASN A 181 -10.24 5.14 15.18
CA ASN A 181 -9.32 6.21 15.60
C ASN A 181 -7.85 5.77 15.70
N LYS A 182 -7.50 4.57 15.22
CA LYS A 182 -6.12 4.12 15.19
C LYS A 182 -5.46 4.53 13.88
N ILE A 183 -4.25 5.07 13.97
CA ILE A 183 -3.46 5.53 12.84
C ILE A 183 -2.12 4.82 12.80
N THR A 184 -1.68 4.42 11.64
CA THR A 184 -0.43 3.67 11.48
C THR A 184 0.77 4.62 11.49
N VAL A 185 1.68 4.39 12.43
CA VAL A 185 2.94 5.16 12.61
C VAL A 185 4.17 4.36 12.21
N ALA A 186 4.02 3.05 12.01
CA ALA A 186 5.09 2.14 11.57
C ALA A 186 4.51 0.93 10.83
N ARG A 187 5.23 0.45 9.80
CA ARG A 187 4.88 -0.76 9.03
C ARG A 187 6.11 -1.62 8.78
N LYS A 188 5.95 -2.95 8.80
CA LYS A 188 7.04 -3.83 8.41
C LYS A 188 7.31 -3.74 6.91
N GLY A 189 8.59 -3.83 6.56
CA GLY A 189 9.04 -4.05 5.20
C GLY A 189 8.91 -5.52 4.79
N ILE A 190 9.05 -5.77 3.50
CA ILE A 190 8.86 -7.08 2.87
C ILE A 190 10.06 -7.40 1.99
N LEU A 191 10.62 -8.58 2.19
CA LEU A 191 11.55 -9.22 1.26
C LEU A 191 11.01 -10.57 0.86
N ARG A 192 10.94 -10.85 -0.44
CA ARG A 192 10.59 -12.18 -0.94
C ARG A 192 11.70 -12.72 -1.81
N TYR A 193 12.15 -13.94 -1.49
CA TYR A 193 13.19 -14.64 -2.22
C TYR A 193 12.71 -16.01 -2.64
N GLN A 194 12.94 -16.33 -3.92
CA GLN A 194 12.79 -17.68 -4.47
C GLN A 194 14.15 -18.36 -4.45
N PHE A 195 14.24 -19.48 -3.73
CA PHE A 195 15.39 -20.36 -3.73
C PHE A 195 15.18 -21.44 -4.78
N HIS A 196 16.15 -21.61 -5.69
CA HIS A 196 16.18 -22.67 -6.69
C HIS A 196 17.37 -23.58 -6.38
N ILE A 197 17.09 -24.80 -5.93
CA ILE A 197 18.10 -25.75 -5.48
C ILE A 197 18.23 -26.86 -6.51
N ARG A 198 19.47 -27.21 -6.85
CA ARG A 198 19.79 -28.30 -7.74
C ARG A 198 20.76 -29.29 -7.07
N GLY A 199 20.37 -30.55 -7.09
CA GLY A 199 21.14 -31.67 -6.62
C GLY A 199 21.47 -32.64 -7.77
N LYS A 200 21.32 -33.96 -7.53
CA LYS A 200 21.62 -34.99 -8.50
C LYS A 200 20.63 -36.14 -8.40
N ALA A 201 19.89 -36.40 -9.48
CA ALA A 201 18.98 -37.53 -9.56
C ALA A 201 19.69 -38.88 -9.53
N THR A 202 19.07 -39.87 -8.90
CA THR A 202 19.41 -41.28 -9.00
C THR A 202 18.19 -42.11 -8.58
N HIS A 203 18.18 -43.40 -8.92
CA HIS A 203 17.14 -44.31 -8.42
C HIS A 203 17.22 -44.40 -6.86
N SER A 204 16.08 -44.43 -6.19
CA SER A 204 16.01 -44.43 -4.73
C SER A 204 16.75 -45.59 -4.07
N SER A 205 16.85 -46.76 -4.72
CA SER A 205 17.66 -47.90 -4.25
C SER A 205 19.18 -47.65 -4.22
N ARG A 206 19.64 -46.54 -4.81
CA ARG A 206 21.05 -46.10 -4.86
C ARG A 206 21.15 -44.65 -4.41
N CYS A 207 20.36 -44.26 -3.40
CA CYS A 207 20.26 -42.87 -2.95
C CYS A 207 21.61 -42.28 -2.51
N GLU A 208 22.58 -43.12 -2.08
CA GLU A 208 23.94 -42.72 -1.73
C GLU A 208 24.75 -42.15 -2.91
N LYS A 209 24.31 -42.37 -4.17
CA LYS A 209 24.94 -41.81 -5.39
C LYS A 209 24.26 -40.55 -5.91
N GLY A 210 23.11 -40.17 -5.30
CA GLY A 210 22.38 -38.98 -5.60
C GLY A 210 22.68 -37.85 -4.58
N VAL A 211 22.14 -36.66 -4.85
CA VAL A 211 22.15 -35.52 -3.93
C VAL A 211 20.74 -34.94 -3.92
N ASN A 212 20.06 -34.99 -2.77
CA ASN A 212 18.64 -34.70 -2.68
C ASN A 212 18.37 -33.20 -2.46
N ALA A 213 17.88 -32.52 -3.49
CA ALA A 213 17.55 -31.09 -3.44
C ALA A 213 16.42 -30.76 -2.45
N ILE A 214 15.49 -31.68 -2.16
CA ILE A 214 14.44 -31.46 -1.15
C ILE A 214 15.06 -31.44 0.26
N VAL A 215 16.02 -32.29 0.56
CA VAL A 215 16.71 -32.34 1.86
C VAL A 215 17.52 -31.05 2.07
N GLU A 216 18.23 -30.61 1.03
CA GLU A 216 18.96 -29.34 1.04
C GLU A 216 18.00 -28.15 1.32
N ALA A 217 16.83 -28.13 0.63
CA ALA A 217 15.78 -27.13 0.87
C ALA A 217 15.28 -27.15 2.30
N ALA A 218 15.04 -28.36 2.86
CA ALA A 218 14.56 -28.50 4.24
C ALA A 218 15.53 -27.87 5.27
N HIS A 219 16.84 -28.07 5.11
CA HIS A 219 17.84 -27.44 5.99
C HIS A 219 17.76 -25.90 5.93
N LYS A 220 17.68 -25.33 4.74
CA LYS A 220 17.58 -23.87 4.55
C LYS A 220 16.26 -23.31 5.12
N ILE A 221 15.14 -23.99 4.88
CA ILE A 221 13.83 -23.62 5.43
C ILE A 221 13.85 -23.61 6.95
N LEU A 222 14.40 -24.65 7.59
CA LEU A 222 14.46 -24.72 9.06
C LEU A 222 15.26 -23.53 9.64
N LYS A 223 16.31 -23.09 8.98
CA LYS A 223 17.07 -21.91 9.40
C LYS A 223 16.28 -20.59 9.24
N LEU A 224 15.59 -20.42 8.12
CA LEU A 224 14.75 -19.24 7.91
C LEU A 224 13.56 -19.20 8.88
N GLU A 225 12.98 -20.35 9.19
CA GLU A 225 11.86 -20.48 10.11
C GLU A 225 12.24 -20.24 11.60
N GLU A 226 13.53 -20.09 11.92
CA GLU A 226 14.00 -19.59 13.23
C GLU A 226 13.68 -18.10 13.42
N LEU A 227 13.45 -17.34 12.33
CA LEU A 227 13.05 -15.92 12.38
C LEU A 227 11.58 -15.79 12.80
N LYS A 228 11.31 -15.64 14.09
CA LYS A 228 9.95 -15.62 14.67
C LYS A 228 9.70 -14.44 15.62
N ASP A 229 10.52 -13.38 15.54
CA ASP A 229 10.30 -12.20 16.36
C ASP A 229 9.16 -11.32 15.80
N PRO A 230 8.00 -11.25 16.47
CA PRO A 230 6.86 -10.48 15.98
C PRO A 230 7.14 -8.96 15.86
N GLU A 231 8.06 -8.44 16.68
CA GLU A 231 8.47 -7.03 16.65
C GLU A 231 9.68 -6.78 15.75
N GLY A 232 10.43 -7.84 15.43
CA GLY A 232 11.62 -7.82 14.59
C GLY A 232 11.45 -8.59 13.28
N LEU A 233 12.42 -9.50 13.03
CA LEU A 233 12.43 -10.35 11.84
C LEU A 233 11.47 -11.53 11.98
N THR A 234 10.63 -11.71 10.95
CA THR A 234 9.85 -12.93 10.79
C THR A 234 10.05 -13.50 9.39
N CYS A 235 10.02 -14.82 9.25
CA CYS A 235 10.03 -15.50 7.96
C CYS A 235 8.92 -16.54 7.90
N ASN A 236 8.33 -16.71 6.72
CA ASN A 236 7.41 -17.76 6.38
C ASN A 236 7.81 -18.36 5.02
N CYS A 237 8.12 -19.65 5.01
CA CYS A 237 8.38 -20.43 3.81
C CYS A 237 7.10 -21.15 3.34
N GLY A 238 6.13 -20.38 2.82
CA GLY A 238 4.76 -20.84 2.56
C GLY A 238 4.58 -21.67 1.28
N VAL A 239 5.58 -21.75 0.40
CA VAL A 239 5.49 -22.48 -0.87
C VAL A 239 6.77 -23.28 -1.11
N ILE A 240 6.64 -24.59 -1.35
CA ILE A 240 7.75 -25.47 -1.76
C ILE A 240 7.29 -26.38 -2.89
N ARG A 241 8.17 -26.62 -3.86
CA ARG A 241 7.97 -27.56 -4.98
C ARG A 241 9.26 -28.32 -5.23
N GLY A 242 9.21 -29.65 -5.37
CA GLY A 242 10.40 -30.43 -5.61
C GLY A 242 10.13 -31.89 -5.91
N GLY A 243 11.10 -32.53 -6.58
CA GLY A 243 11.03 -33.93 -7.00
C GLY A 243 10.04 -34.18 -8.13
N THR A 244 10.00 -35.43 -8.60
CA THR A 244 9.13 -35.89 -9.71
C THR A 244 8.34 -37.13 -9.33
N VAL A 245 9.01 -38.21 -8.92
CA VAL A 245 8.41 -39.50 -8.54
C VAL A 245 9.08 -40.07 -7.30
N ALA A 246 8.36 -40.87 -6.54
CA ALA A 246 8.81 -41.37 -5.23
C ALA A 246 10.08 -42.26 -5.27
N ASN A 247 10.35 -42.93 -6.38
CA ASN A 247 11.50 -43.80 -6.54
C ASN A 247 12.74 -43.14 -7.19
N THR A 248 12.79 -41.80 -7.18
CA THR A 248 13.93 -41.02 -7.67
C THR A 248 14.33 -39.97 -6.65
N VAL A 249 15.64 -39.85 -6.38
CA VAL A 249 16.21 -38.76 -5.57
C VAL A 249 15.94 -37.44 -6.28
N ALA A 250 15.36 -36.47 -5.58
CA ALA A 250 14.98 -35.18 -6.15
C ALA A 250 16.20 -34.39 -6.62
N GLU A 251 16.30 -34.11 -7.91
CA GLU A 251 17.33 -33.26 -8.49
C GLU A 251 17.03 -31.79 -8.31
N GLU A 252 15.75 -31.41 -8.31
CA GLU A 252 15.34 -30.01 -8.24
C GLU A 252 14.35 -29.81 -7.10
N CYS A 253 14.52 -28.69 -6.40
CA CYS A 253 13.59 -28.19 -5.44
C CYS A 253 13.61 -26.67 -5.43
N SER A 254 12.47 -26.06 -5.24
CA SER A 254 12.38 -24.61 -5.05
C SER A 254 11.40 -24.26 -3.93
N PHE A 255 11.68 -23.17 -3.20
CA PHE A 255 10.77 -22.65 -2.20
C PHE A 255 10.80 -21.12 -2.14
N LEU A 256 9.71 -20.52 -1.69
CA LEU A 256 9.53 -19.08 -1.55
C LEU A 256 9.57 -18.71 -0.06
N ALA A 257 10.45 -17.78 0.29
CA ALA A 257 10.55 -17.17 1.61
C ALA A 257 9.97 -15.76 1.60
N ASP A 258 8.98 -15.47 2.45
CA ASP A 258 8.44 -14.13 2.76
C ASP A 258 9.01 -13.67 4.09
N ILE A 259 9.87 -12.64 4.08
CA ILE A 259 10.55 -12.12 5.24
C ILE A 259 9.99 -10.72 5.54
N ARG A 260 9.68 -10.46 6.82
CA ARG A 260 9.22 -9.17 7.31
C ARG A 260 10.23 -8.59 8.27
N PHE A 261 10.47 -7.27 8.19
CA PHE A 261 11.47 -6.55 8.99
C PHE A 261 10.93 -5.16 9.39
N ALA A 262 11.40 -4.63 10.52
CA ALA A 262 10.88 -3.37 11.06
C ALA A 262 11.73 -2.15 10.69
N ASN A 263 13.01 -2.33 10.32
CA ASN A 263 13.93 -1.25 10.00
C ASN A 263 15.02 -1.68 9.01
N GLN A 264 15.85 -0.74 8.58
CA GLN A 264 16.88 -0.97 7.57
C GLN A 264 17.97 -1.97 8.06
N GLU A 265 18.35 -1.94 9.33
CA GLU A 265 19.34 -2.87 9.90
C GLU A 265 18.85 -4.32 9.81
N GLN A 266 17.60 -4.56 10.16
CA GLN A 266 16.98 -5.89 10.03
C GLN A 266 16.82 -6.32 8.57
N CYS A 267 16.58 -5.38 7.66
CA CYS A 267 16.58 -5.65 6.22
C CYS A 267 17.94 -6.19 5.76
N GLU A 268 19.02 -5.54 6.16
CA GLU A 268 20.39 -5.95 5.84
C GLU A 268 20.76 -7.29 6.48
N GLN A 269 20.38 -7.52 7.73
CA GLN A 269 20.54 -8.82 8.41
C GLN A 269 19.82 -9.95 7.67
N ALA A 270 18.56 -9.71 7.25
CA ALA A 270 17.79 -10.69 6.48
C ALA A 270 18.43 -10.99 5.11
N GLN A 271 18.90 -9.96 4.41
CA GLN A 271 19.59 -10.13 3.13
C GLN A 271 20.89 -10.90 3.27
N ALA A 272 21.68 -10.61 4.30
CA ALA A 272 22.91 -11.33 4.59
C ALA A 272 22.65 -12.82 4.90
N LEU A 273 21.65 -13.12 5.75
CA LEU A 273 21.27 -14.50 6.06
C LEU A 273 20.80 -15.26 4.81
N VAL A 274 19.97 -14.65 3.98
CA VAL A 274 19.47 -15.26 2.74
C VAL A 274 20.62 -15.58 1.79
N GLN A 275 21.59 -14.67 1.65
CA GLN A 275 22.77 -14.85 0.81
C GLN A 275 23.68 -15.95 1.37
N GLU A 276 23.95 -15.95 2.67
CA GLU A 276 24.71 -17.00 3.34
C GLU A 276 24.10 -18.39 3.12
N LEU A 277 22.77 -18.50 3.31
CA LEU A 277 22.04 -19.75 3.08
C LEU A 277 22.07 -20.20 1.61
N ALA A 278 22.07 -19.27 0.66
CA ALA A 278 22.18 -19.61 -0.75
C ALA A 278 23.58 -20.15 -1.11
N GLU A 279 24.62 -19.55 -0.55
CA GLU A 279 26.03 -19.95 -0.76
C GLU A 279 26.42 -21.22 -0.02
N HIS A 280 25.85 -21.44 1.18
CA HIS A 280 26.11 -22.62 1.98
C HIS A 280 25.40 -23.86 1.42
N SER A 281 26.14 -24.95 1.24
CA SER A 281 25.60 -26.25 0.84
C SER A 281 25.66 -27.22 2.03
N TYR A 282 24.49 -27.62 2.53
CA TYR A 282 24.39 -28.63 3.61
C TYR A 282 24.70 -30.03 3.07
N LEU A 283 24.29 -30.32 1.82
CA LEU A 283 24.60 -31.56 1.13
C LEU A 283 25.66 -31.30 0.06
N PRO A 284 26.87 -31.84 0.21
CA PRO A 284 27.93 -31.70 -0.79
C PRO A 284 27.42 -32.09 -2.19
N GLY A 285 27.58 -31.19 -3.16
CA GLY A 285 27.10 -31.36 -4.54
C GLY A 285 25.75 -30.73 -4.84
N CYS A 286 25.06 -30.13 -3.86
CA CYS A 286 23.96 -29.21 -4.12
C CYS A 286 24.47 -27.83 -4.53
N THR A 287 23.70 -27.15 -5.37
CA THR A 287 23.86 -25.73 -5.70
C THR A 287 22.55 -24.99 -5.46
N CYS A 288 22.63 -23.71 -5.13
CA CYS A 288 21.46 -22.88 -4.92
C CYS A 288 21.59 -21.56 -5.71
N ARG A 289 20.56 -21.23 -6.50
CA ARG A 289 20.40 -19.92 -7.13
C ARG A 289 19.29 -19.17 -6.40
N LEU A 290 19.60 -17.95 -6.03
CA LEU A 290 18.68 -17.04 -5.36
C LEU A 290 18.08 -16.05 -6.36
N GLU A 291 16.77 -15.79 -6.23
CA GLU A 291 16.06 -14.79 -7.00
C GLU A 291 15.25 -13.89 -6.07
N LYS A 292 15.51 -12.58 -6.11
CA LYS A 292 14.71 -11.61 -5.39
C LYS A 292 13.40 -11.36 -6.15
N VAL A 293 12.28 -11.80 -5.58
CA VAL A 293 10.94 -11.71 -6.21
C VAL A 293 10.32 -10.35 -5.99
N SER A 294 10.42 -9.82 -4.77
CA SER A 294 9.95 -8.47 -4.44
C SER A 294 10.66 -7.92 -3.22
N ASP A 295 10.67 -6.59 -3.14
CA ASP A 295 11.08 -5.85 -1.96
C ASP A 295 10.17 -4.63 -1.75
N ARG A 296 9.89 -4.32 -0.50
CA ARG A 296 9.26 -3.07 -0.06
C ARG A 296 9.98 -2.62 1.22
N PRO A 297 10.43 -1.37 1.34
CA PRO A 297 11.06 -0.90 2.56
C PRO A 297 10.10 -0.97 3.76
N ALA A 298 10.64 -0.90 4.97
CA ALA A 298 9.84 -0.66 6.16
C ALA A 298 9.48 0.83 6.25
N MET A 299 8.37 1.12 6.91
CA MET A 299 8.08 2.41 7.53
C MET A 299 8.48 2.29 9.01
N PRO A 300 9.73 2.62 9.38
CA PRO A 300 10.15 2.53 10.76
C PRO A 300 9.43 3.58 11.62
N LEU A 301 9.36 3.33 12.94
CA LEU A 301 8.87 4.33 13.87
C LEU A 301 9.87 5.49 13.94
N GLU A 302 9.45 6.66 13.47
CA GLU A 302 10.29 7.86 13.37
C GLU A 302 9.72 8.99 14.22
N ASP A 303 10.59 9.76 14.88
CA ASP A 303 10.18 10.89 15.72
C ASP A 303 9.36 11.93 14.96
N ARG A 304 9.69 12.18 13.68
CA ARG A 304 8.92 13.12 12.82
C ARG A 304 7.49 12.67 12.58
N ASN A 305 7.24 11.36 12.48
CA ASN A 305 5.89 10.79 12.31
C ASN A 305 5.10 10.88 13.62
N LEU A 306 5.75 10.66 14.77
CA LEU A 306 5.14 10.87 16.08
C LEU A 306 4.83 12.34 16.33
N ALA A 307 5.74 13.26 15.99
CA ALA A 307 5.50 14.69 16.08
C ALA A 307 4.34 15.15 15.17
N LEU A 308 4.21 14.56 13.96
CA LEU A 308 3.07 14.81 13.10
C LEU A 308 1.76 14.33 13.74
N LEU A 309 1.75 13.14 14.36
CA LEU A 309 0.58 12.63 15.09
C LEU A 309 0.17 13.55 16.23
N GLU A 310 1.13 14.04 17.04
CA GLU A 310 0.86 15.00 18.11
C GLU A 310 0.28 16.31 17.57
N THR A 311 0.83 16.83 16.47
CA THR A 311 0.33 18.04 15.80
C THR A 311 -1.11 17.84 15.34
N ILE A 312 -1.42 16.71 14.69
CA ILE A 312 -2.77 16.38 14.23
C ILE A 312 -3.74 16.27 15.41
N ASN A 313 -3.34 15.60 16.48
CA ASN A 313 -4.17 15.49 17.69
C ASN A 313 -4.45 16.86 18.34
N GLY A 314 -3.48 17.78 18.31
CA GLY A 314 -3.69 19.17 18.72
C GLY A 314 -4.74 19.89 17.85
N ILE A 315 -4.70 19.68 16.53
CA ILE A 315 -5.70 20.21 15.59
C ILE A 315 -7.08 19.61 15.88
N TYR A 316 -7.16 18.28 16.03
CA TYR A 316 -8.42 17.57 16.27
C TYR A 316 -9.10 18.02 17.56
N ALA A 317 -8.33 18.22 18.64
CA ALA A 317 -8.86 18.75 19.90
C ALA A 317 -9.51 20.14 19.74
N GLN A 318 -8.98 20.99 18.85
CA GLN A 318 -9.54 22.33 18.58
C GLN A 318 -10.84 22.30 17.79
N VAL A 319 -11.08 21.23 17.02
CA VAL A 319 -12.22 21.12 16.11
C VAL A 319 -13.25 20.07 16.55
N GLY A 320 -13.04 19.43 17.71
CA GLY A 320 -13.96 18.45 18.27
C GLY A 320 -13.93 17.08 17.58
N LEU A 321 -12.79 16.72 16.95
CA LEU A 321 -12.55 15.36 16.45
C LEU A 321 -11.85 14.52 17.51
N ASP A 322 -12.11 13.21 17.51
CA ASP A 322 -11.44 12.26 18.40
C ASP A 322 -9.94 12.16 18.09
N ALA A 323 -9.14 12.08 19.15
CA ALA A 323 -7.70 11.91 19.02
C ALA A 323 -7.36 10.57 18.35
N LEU A 324 -6.33 10.59 17.51
CA LEU A 324 -5.77 9.40 16.89
C LEU A 324 -4.80 8.69 17.83
N ILE A 325 -4.83 7.37 17.81
CA ILE A 325 -3.94 6.49 18.58
C ILE A 325 -2.97 5.80 17.62
N GLY A 326 -1.68 6.00 17.80
CA GLY A 326 -0.65 5.37 16.98
C GLY A 326 -0.64 3.86 17.12
N LYS A 327 -0.62 3.13 16.00
CA LYS A 327 -0.45 1.68 15.92
C LYS A 327 0.67 1.30 14.98
N LYS A 328 1.21 0.09 15.15
CA LYS A 328 2.16 -0.55 14.23
C LYS A 328 1.42 -1.59 13.40
N GLU A 329 1.70 -1.63 12.09
CA GLU A 329 1.12 -2.60 11.17
C GLU A 329 2.16 -3.56 10.61
N ARG A 330 1.72 -4.78 10.27
CA ARG A 330 2.59 -5.82 9.71
C ARG A 330 2.56 -5.89 8.19
N GLY A 331 1.56 -5.28 7.56
CA GLY A 331 1.44 -5.13 6.11
C GLY A 331 2.29 -3.96 5.61
N GLY A 332 2.79 -4.06 4.38
CA GLY A 332 3.48 -2.94 3.73
C GLY A 332 2.50 -1.96 3.11
N SER A 333 2.93 -0.71 2.89
CA SER A 333 2.24 0.29 2.06
C SER A 333 3.26 1.28 1.48
N ASP A 334 2.80 2.19 0.65
CA ASP A 334 3.66 3.18 -0.01
C ASP A 334 4.23 4.23 0.93
N THR A 335 3.67 4.40 2.16
CA THR A 335 4.27 5.23 3.22
C THR A 335 5.69 4.83 3.62
N ALA A 336 6.08 3.60 3.34
CA ALA A 336 7.45 3.14 3.55
C ALA A 336 8.45 3.92 2.67
N TYR A 337 8.07 4.26 1.43
CA TYR A 337 8.92 5.03 0.52
C TYR A 337 9.00 6.50 0.94
N THR A 338 7.87 7.12 1.33
CA THR A 338 7.85 8.51 1.80
C THR A 338 8.57 8.68 3.12
N THR A 339 8.44 7.72 4.06
CA THR A 339 9.23 7.71 5.30
C THR A 339 10.73 7.65 5.00
N ARG A 340 11.16 6.76 4.09
CA ARG A 340 12.55 6.65 3.67
C ARG A 340 13.06 7.91 2.98
N ALA A 341 12.20 8.64 2.25
CA ALA A 341 12.52 9.93 1.64
C ALA A 341 12.59 11.09 2.66
N GLY A 342 12.34 10.85 3.94
CA GLY A 342 12.42 11.86 5.00
C GLY A 342 11.15 12.72 5.15
N ILE A 343 10.04 12.33 4.52
CA ILE A 343 8.77 13.06 4.56
C ILE A 343 8.00 12.64 5.81
N PRO A 344 7.48 13.61 6.63
CA PRO A 344 6.59 13.28 7.75
C PRO A 344 5.30 12.63 7.24
N CYS A 345 5.03 11.38 7.62
CA CYS A 345 3.88 10.66 7.08
C CYS A 345 3.18 9.80 8.14
N LEU A 346 1.87 9.64 7.96
CA LEU A 346 1.00 8.72 8.69
C LEU A 346 0.12 7.98 7.69
N ASP A 347 -0.36 6.79 8.08
CA ASP A 347 -1.07 5.89 7.19
C ASP A 347 -2.37 5.37 7.81
N GLY A 348 -3.40 5.14 6.99
CA GLY A 348 -4.72 4.71 7.44
C GLY A 348 -5.73 5.86 7.56
N PHE A 349 -5.59 6.92 6.73
CA PHE A 349 -6.55 8.02 6.65
C PHE A 349 -7.73 7.76 5.71
N GLY A 350 -7.85 6.55 5.18
CA GLY A 350 -8.93 6.17 4.27
C GLY A 350 -10.25 5.86 4.98
N VAL A 351 -10.99 4.94 4.44
CA VAL A 351 -12.32 4.54 4.92
C VAL A 351 -12.26 3.30 5.78
N ASP A 352 -13.26 3.09 6.64
CA ASP A 352 -13.44 1.85 7.38
C ASP A 352 -14.20 0.84 6.50
N GLY A 353 -13.95 -0.45 6.72
CA GLY A 353 -14.59 -1.53 5.99
C GLY A 353 -14.03 -2.89 6.36
N ASP A 354 -14.25 -3.87 5.50
CA ASP A 354 -13.71 -5.22 5.67
C ASP A 354 -13.67 -5.96 4.33
N GLY A 355 -13.07 -7.14 4.33
CA GLY A 355 -13.05 -8.04 3.17
C GLY A 355 -11.99 -7.70 2.12
N ILE A 356 -10.96 -6.92 2.45
CA ILE A 356 -9.81 -6.62 1.56
C ILE A 356 -9.35 -7.88 0.83
N HIS A 357 -9.04 -7.75 -0.47
CA HIS A 357 -8.57 -8.84 -1.33
C HIS A 357 -9.59 -10.00 -1.49
N SER A 358 -10.87 -9.74 -1.26
CA SER A 358 -11.94 -10.73 -1.48
C SER A 358 -13.16 -10.11 -2.17
N VAL A 359 -14.02 -10.94 -2.76
CA VAL A 359 -15.32 -10.52 -3.34
C VAL A 359 -16.29 -9.91 -2.31
N ARG A 360 -15.93 -9.94 -1.03
CA ARG A 360 -16.73 -9.37 0.07
C ARG A 360 -16.22 -8.02 0.50
N GLU A 361 -15.25 -7.45 -0.22
CA GLU A 361 -14.71 -6.12 0.08
C GLU A 361 -15.83 -5.07 0.06
N TYR A 362 -15.89 -4.27 1.12
CA TYR A 362 -16.78 -3.13 1.23
C TYR A 362 -16.17 -1.98 2.03
N ALA A 363 -16.59 -0.77 1.72
CA ALA A 363 -16.37 0.43 2.51
C ALA A 363 -17.65 0.83 3.26
N LEU A 364 -17.50 1.42 4.46
CA LEU A 364 -18.58 2.10 5.16
C LEU A 364 -18.68 3.54 4.64
N LEU A 365 -19.82 3.92 4.05
CA LEU A 365 -20.03 5.24 3.48
C LEU A 365 -19.95 6.36 4.53
N SER A 366 -20.45 6.11 5.74
CA SER A 366 -20.32 7.03 6.88
C SER A 366 -18.86 7.33 7.23
N SER A 367 -17.95 6.36 7.05
CA SER A 367 -16.53 6.53 7.32
C SER A 367 -15.83 7.39 6.24
N LEU A 368 -16.34 7.43 5.02
CA LEU A 368 -15.84 8.33 3.98
C LEU A 368 -15.98 9.79 4.39
N VAL A 369 -17.12 10.13 4.98
CA VAL A 369 -17.37 11.47 5.54
C VAL A 369 -16.42 11.78 6.68
N THR A 370 -16.23 10.83 7.60
CA THR A 370 -15.30 10.97 8.73
C THR A 370 -13.85 11.14 8.24
N SER A 371 -13.43 10.35 7.28
CA SER A 371 -12.12 10.44 6.64
C SER A 371 -11.90 11.81 6.00
N ALA A 372 -12.86 12.30 5.21
CA ALA A 372 -12.79 13.62 4.59
C ALA A 372 -12.69 14.75 5.63
N LYS A 373 -13.46 14.69 6.72
CA LYS A 373 -13.39 15.66 7.83
C LYS A 373 -12.02 15.67 8.49
N ARG A 374 -11.44 14.49 8.75
CA ARG A 374 -10.10 14.33 9.33
C ARG A 374 -9.02 14.93 8.43
N GLN A 375 -9.04 14.61 7.15
CA GLN A 375 -8.09 15.11 6.17
C GLN A 375 -8.21 16.64 5.99
N ALA A 376 -9.43 17.14 5.83
CA ALA A 376 -9.69 18.57 5.68
C ALA A 376 -9.26 19.37 6.93
N ALA A 377 -9.49 18.84 8.12
CA ALA A 377 -9.06 19.46 9.38
C ALA A 377 -7.53 19.58 9.46
N VAL A 378 -6.79 18.54 9.04
CA VAL A 378 -5.32 18.59 8.97
C VAL A 378 -4.87 19.63 7.97
N ALA A 379 -5.40 19.64 6.74
CA ALA A 379 -4.99 20.59 5.71
C ALA A 379 -5.26 22.03 6.12
N TRP A 380 -6.33 22.28 6.86
CA TRP A 380 -6.69 23.63 7.33
C TRP A 380 -5.86 24.07 8.53
N GLY A 381 -5.53 23.15 9.47
CA GLY A 381 -5.00 23.48 10.79
C GLY A 381 -3.48 23.44 10.95
N ILE A 382 -2.78 22.77 10.02
CA ILE A 382 -1.32 22.54 10.09
C ILE A 382 -0.47 23.73 9.65
#